data_531a244f0b1370887ace04d54de839e3
#
_entry.id   531a244f0b1370887ace04d54de839e3
#
_cell.length_a   1.000
_cell.length_b   1.000
_cell.length_c   1.000
_cell.angle_alpha   90.00
_cell.angle_beta   90.00
_cell.angle_gamma   90.00
#
_symmetry.space_group_name_H-M   'P 1'
#
loop_
_entity.id
_entity.type
_entity.pdbx_description
1 polymer ?
#
loop_
_entity_poly.entity_id
_entity_poly.type
_entity_poly.pdbx_seq_one_letter_code
_entity_poly.pdbx_strand_id
1 'polypeptide(L)'
;MLMTTGCDNGKTEITQSADTGQLDALKKENETLKAEGAKSRAELASLQSEIKAKAADTPAPVAATPADPKATNDQATGNPATKKERFSYAVGLQIGGDFGGKKIEIDFGQFAEGVKTAYLSKDELMTKEESKKILDDVWKDYQQREQTKRTAEADITKKASIDYLAANRKKPGVKITPSGLQYRVIKAGKGSSPTKSDKAEVHYRGWTIDGNEFDSSHSRNETSTFGVTRVIPGWTEALTMMKPGGKWEIV
;
A
#
# COMPACT_ATOMS: atom_id res chain seq x y z
N MET A 1 10.13 -7.99 -10.96
CA MET A 1 9.76 -9.33 -10.49
C MET A 1 10.90 -10.29 -10.80
N LEU A 2 11.49 -10.92 -9.79
CA LEU A 2 12.58 -11.87 -10.00
C LEU A 2 12.04 -13.30 -9.93
N MET A 3 12.32 -14.08 -10.96
CA MET A 3 12.06 -15.52 -10.96
C MET A 3 13.35 -16.32 -10.86
N THR A 4 13.35 -17.27 -9.96
CA THR A 4 14.40 -18.29 -9.93
C THR A 4 13.76 -19.68 -9.96
N THR A 5 14.04 -20.44 -11.02
CA THR A 5 13.69 -21.85 -11.09
C THR A 5 14.94 -22.67 -10.81
N GLY A 6 14.92 -23.56 -9.83
CA GLY A 6 16.04 -24.44 -9.55
C GLY A 6 15.56 -25.70 -8.82
N CYS A 7 15.81 -26.87 -9.40
CA CYS A 7 15.84 -28.12 -8.67
C CYS A 7 17.30 -28.34 -8.19
N ASP A 8 17.50 -28.36 -6.89
CA ASP A 8 18.82 -28.65 -6.32
C ASP A 8 18.83 -30.05 -5.70
N ASN A 9 19.64 -30.92 -6.26
CA ASN A 9 20.21 -32.07 -5.57
C ASN A 9 21.72 -32.02 -5.78
N GLY A 10 22.44 -31.57 -4.78
CA GLY A 10 23.90 -31.70 -4.75
C GLY A 10 24.63 -30.48 -4.23
N LYS A 11 25.21 -30.64 -3.07
CA LYS A 11 26.22 -29.72 -2.49
C LYS A 11 27.32 -29.43 -3.49
N THR A 12 27.56 -28.16 -3.78
CA THR A 12 28.81 -27.73 -4.42
C THR A 12 29.25 -26.42 -3.75
N GLU A 13 30.42 -26.46 -3.15
CA GLU A 13 31.10 -25.32 -2.55
C GLU A 13 31.31 -24.23 -3.61
N ILE A 14 30.93 -23.02 -3.27
CA ILE A 14 31.16 -21.83 -4.10
C ILE A 14 32.46 -21.21 -3.63
N THR A 15 33.52 -21.31 -4.44
CA THR A 15 34.71 -20.52 -4.30
C THR A 15 34.41 -19.06 -4.61
N GLN A 16 34.60 -18.22 -3.61
CA GLN A 16 34.51 -16.76 -3.71
C GLN A 16 35.66 -16.19 -4.55
N SER A 17 35.31 -15.46 -5.57
CA SER A 17 36.08 -14.35 -6.11
C SER A 17 35.11 -13.31 -6.59
N ALA A 18 34.54 -12.57 -5.68
CA ALA A 18 33.72 -11.39 -5.99
C ALA A 18 34.47 -10.16 -5.46
N ASP A 19 34.56 -9.20 -6.31
CA ASP A 19 35.16 -7.88 -6.15
C ASP A 19 34.81 -7.25 -4.78
N THR A 20 35.74 -7.35 -3.84
CA THR A 20 35.63 -6.79 -2.50
C THR A 20 35.40 -5.28 -2.50
N GLY A 21 35.83 -4.58 -3.54
CA GLY A 21 35.63 -3.13 -3.69
C GLY A 21 34.18 -2.70 -3.90
N GLN A 22 33.40 -3.47 -4.68
CA GLN A 22 31.99 -3.19 -4.88
C GLN A 22 31.15 -3.50 -3.63
N LEU A 23 31.51 -4.54 -2.89
CA LEU A 23 30.83 -4.89 -1.65
C LEU A 23 31.05 -3.84 -0.56
N ASP A 24 32.23 -3.29 -0.47
CA ASP A 24 32.57 -2.24 0.49
C ASP A 24 31.96 -0.89 0.10
N ALA A 25 31.84 -0.57 -1.19
CA ALA A 25 31.11 0.59 -1.68
C ALA A 25 29.61 0.51 -1.33
N LEU A 26 28.99 -0.64 -1.55
CA LEU A 26 27.57 -0.88 -1.22
C LEU A 26 27.31 -0.87 0.30
N LYS A 27 28.26 -1.37 1.10
CA LYS A 27 28.15 -1.27 2.57
C LYS A 27 28.21 0.17 3.03
N LYS A 28 29.11 0.98 2.47
CA LYS A 28 29.26 2.40 2.80
C LYS A 28 28.03 3.20 2.39
N GLU A 29 27.46 2.92 1.22
CA GLU A 29 26.22 3.53 0.76
C GLU A 29 25.04 3.17 1.66
N ASN A 30 24.94 1.91 2.08
CA ASN A 30 23.89 1.43 2.99
C ASN A 30 24.01 2.05 4.39
N GLU A 31 25.23 2.29 4.87
CA GLU A 31 25.48 3.02 6.13
C GLU A 31 25.10 4.50 6.01
N THR A 32 25.38 5.12 4.88
CA THR A 32 24.98 6.52 4.61
C THR A 32 23.46 6.65 4.58
N LEU A 33 22.75 5.76 3.88
CA LEU A 33 21.30 5.73 3.83
C LEU A 33 20.65 5.45 5.20
N LYS A 34 21.28 4.60 6.03
CA LYS A 34 20.84 4.37 7.41
C LYS A 34 21.00 5.63 8.29
N ALA A 35 22.10 6.35 8.11
CA ALA A 35 22.36 7.59 8.83
C ALA A 35 21.39 8.70 8.43
N GLU A 36 21.10 8.85 7.13
CA GLU A 36 20.10 9.78 6.61
C GLU A 36 18.69 9.43 7.10
N GLY A 37 18.33 8.15 7.08
CA GLY A 37 17.04 7.67 7.62
C GLY A 37 16.91 7.90 9.13
N ALA A 38 17.99 7.80 9.90
CA ALA A 38 17.99 8.12 11.32
C ALA A 38 17.82 9.63 11.56
N LYS A 39 18.45 10.48 10.74
CA LYS A 39 18.32 11.94 10.80
C LYS A 39 16.90 12.40 10.51
N SER A 40 16.28 11.85 9.46
CA SER A 40 14.88 12.14 9.11
C SER A 40 13.90 11.70 10.20
N ARG A 41 14.14 10.57 10.88
CA ARG A 41 13.33 10.14 12.02
C ARG A 41 13.47 11.06 13.24
N ALA A 42 14.67 11.56 13.49
CA ALA A 42 14.92 12.49 14.59
C ALA A 42 14.23 13.85 14.32
N GLU A 43 14.26 14.32 13.07
CA GLU A 43 13.59 15.54 12.63
C GLU A 43 12.06 15.42 12.74
N LEU A 44 11.51 14.26 12.33
CA LEU A 44 10.09 13.95 12.49
C LEU A 44 9.65 13.91 13.95
N ALA A 45 10.48 13.35 14.84
CA ALA A 45 10.22 13.31 16.28
C ALA A 45 10.28 14.72 16.90
N SER A 46 11.19 15.57 16.43
CA SER A 46 11.27 16.97 16.84
C SER A 46 10.02 17.76 16.45
N LEU A 47 9.58 17.62 15.18
CA LEU A 47 8.35 18.25 14.69
C LEU A 47 7.10 17.76 15.43
N GLN A 48 7.03 16.47 15.75
CA GLN A 48 5.93 15.93 16.57
C GLN A 48 5.93 16.48 17.99
N SER A 49 7.10 16.71 18.59
CA SER A 49 7.22 17.34 19.91
C SER A 49 6.83 18.81 19.91
N GLU A 50 7.17 19.55 18.84
CA GLU A 50 6.75 20.94 18.65
C GLU A 50 5.24 21.09 18.46
N ILE A 51 4.63 20.21 17.68
CA ILE A 51 3.17 20.15 17.52
C ILE A 51 2.50 19.87 18.85
N LYS A 52 3.04 18.95 19.64
CA LYS A 52 2.51 18.62 20.97
C LYS A 52 2.68 19.77 21.99
N ALA A 53 3.79 20.51 21.91
CA ALA A 53 4.03 21.69 22.76
C ALA A 53 3.10 22.86 22.38
N LYS A 54 2.87 23.10 21.07
CA LYS A 54 1.92 24.10 20.58
C LYS A 54 0.47 23.78 20.92
N ALA A 55 0.10 22.51 20.98
CA ALA A 55 -1.24 22.10 21.40
C ALA A 55 -1.48 22.28 22.92
N ALA A 56 -0.41 22.36 23.72
CA ALA A 56 -0.51 22.59 25.18
C ALA A 56 -0.60 24.07 25.56
N ASP A 57 -0.32 25.00 24.65
CA ASP A 57 -0.30 26.45 24.90
C ASP A 57 -1.55 27.17 24.34
N THR A 58 -2.64 26.44 24.11
CA THR A 58 -3.92 27.03 23.77
C THR A 58 -4.64 27.41 25.08
N PRO A 59 -4.92 28.70 25.32
CA PRO A 59 -5.60 29.10 26.57
C PRO A 59 -7.02 28.53 26.60
N ALA A 60 -7.38 28.03 27.78
CA ALA A 60 -8.72 27.51 28.07
C ALA A 60 -9.80 28.55 27.71
N PRO A 61 -10.93 28.14 27.13
CA PRO A 61 -12.01 29.05 26.79
C PRO A 61 -12.56 29.70 28.06
N VAL A 62 -12.59 31.03 28.04
CA VAL A 62 -13.20 31.88 29.09
C VAL A 62 -14.66 31.50 29.30
N ALA A 63 -15.03 31.34 30.55
CA ALA A 63 -16.37 31.08 31.02
C ALA A 63 -17.36 32.13 30.47
N ALA A 64 -18.34 31.70 29.69
CA ALA A 64 -19.49 32.49 29.34
C ALA A 64 -20.64 32.19 30.34
N THR A 65 -21.23 33.24 30.79
CA THR A 65 -22.32 33.42 31.74
C THR A 65 -23.56 32.57 31.47
N PRO A 66 -24.37 32.23 32.46
CA PRO A 66 -25.45 31.26 32.32
C PRO A 66 -26.69 31.87 31.67
N ALA A 67 -27.22 31.25 30.64
CA ALA A 67 -28.54 31.51 30.10
C ALA A 67 -29.25 30.20 29.84
N ASP A 68 -30.37 30.05 30.53
CA ASP A 68 -31.56 29.22 30.35
C ASP A 68 -31.49 27.67 30.49
N PRO A 69 -32.28 27.10 31.42
CA PRO A 69 -32.33 25.69 31.69
C PRO A 69 -33.45 25.04 30.86
N LYS A 70 -33.20 24.66 29.61
CA LYS A 70 -34.00 23.68 28.88
C LYS A 70 -33.35 23.13 27.59
N ALA A 71 -32.06 22.84 27.64
CA ALA A 71 -31.49 21.91 26.70
C ALA A 71 -30.95 20.74 27.53
N THR A 72 -31.68 19.65 27.60
CA THR A 72 -31.17 18.38 28.09
C THR A 72 -30.04 17.98 27.16
N ASN A 73 -28.82 18.39 27.55
CA ASN A 73 -27.60 17.92 26.93
C ASN A 73 -27.40 16.47 27.40
N ASP A 74 -27.99 15.54 26.69
CA ASP A 74 -27.74 14.11 26.81
C ASP A 74 -26.30 13.82 26.35
N GLN A 75 -25.31 14.32 27.09
CA GLN A 75 -23.96 13.81 27.00
C GLN A 75 -23.98 12.39 27.57
N ALA A 76 -23.96 11.41 26.71
CA ALA A 76 -23.71 10.03 27.07
C ALA A 76 -22.29 9.91 27.64
N THR A 77 -22.13 10.17 28.95
CA THR A 77 -20.88 10.15 29.70
C THR A 77 -20.62 8.79 30.34
N GLY A 78 -20.79 7.70 29.58
CA GLY A 78 -20.57 6.37 30.15
C GLY A 78 -20.52 5.28 29.08
N ASN A 79 -20.07 4.09 29.52
CA ASN A 79 -20.11 2.89 28.69
C ASN A 79 -21.58 2.52 28.41
N PRO A 80 -21.99 2.29 27.16
CA PRO A 80 -23.36 1.96 26.83
C PRO A 80 -23.78 0.64 27.50
N ALA A 81 -24.74 0.72 28.42
CA ALA A 81 -25.16 -0.39 29.28
C ALA A 81 -26.34 -1.19 28.68
N THR A 82 -27.35 -0.48 28.18
CA THR A 82 -28.57 -1.09 27.63
C THR A 82 -28.37 -1.54 26.17
N LYS A 83 -29.21 -2.46 25.70
CA LYS A 83 -29.23 -2.88 24.30
C LYS A 83 -29.45 -1.70 23.34
N LYS A 84 -30.30 -0.76 23.71
CA LYS A 84 -30.60 0.44 22.91
C LYS A 84 -29.36 1.35 22.80
N GLU A 85 -28.68 1.62 23.92
CA GLU A 85 -27.46 2.44 23.94
C GLU A 85 -26.35 1.81 23.13
N ARG A 86 -26.12 0.49 23.31
CA ARG A 86 -25.11 -0.26 22.54
C ARG A 86 -25.39 -0.22 21.05
N PHE A 87 -26.62 -0.38 20.65
CA PHE A 87 -27.03 -0.28 19.23
C PHE A 87 -26.75 1.12 18.68
N SER A 88 -27.22 2.17 19.40
CA SER A 88 -27.01 3.55 18.97
C SER A 88 -25.54 3.90 18.84
N TYR A 89 -24.71 3.49 19.82
CA TYR A 89 -23.27 3.69 19.79
C TYR A 89 -22.60 2.93 18.65
N ALA A 90 -22.99 1.69 18.39
CA ALA A 90 -22.47 0.90 17.27
C ALA A 90 -22.77 1.53 15.90
N VAL A 91 -23.98 2.07 15.71
CA VAL A 91 -24.34 2.83 14.49
C VAL A 91 -23.47 4.08 14.37
N GLY A 92 -23.25 4.81 15.47
CA GLY A 92 -22.39 5.97 15.49
C GLY A 92 -20.93 5.63 15.12
N LEU A 93 -20.38 4.52 15.65
CA LEU A 93 -19.04 4.05 15.30
C LEU A 93 -18.92 3.72 13.80
N GLN A 94 -19.91 3.08 13.22
CA GLN A 94 -19.91 2.73 11.79
C GLN A 94 -19.92 3.98 10.92
N ILE A 95 -20.83 4.92 11.18
CA ILE A 95 -20.97 6.15 10.40
C ILE A 95 -19.71 7.04 10.59
N GLY A 96 -19.29 7.25 11.84
CA GLY A 96 -18.13 8.06 12.16
C GLY A 96 -16.83 7.48 11.59
N GLY A 97 -16.68 6.16 11.61
CA GLY A 97 -15.56 5.46 10.99
C GLY A 97 -15.53 5.65 9.47
N ASP A 98 -16.68 5.64 8.82
CA ASP A 98 -16.79 5.83 7.38
C ASP A 98 -16.40 7.25 6.94
N PHE A 99 -16.86 8.28 7.65
CA PHE A 99 -16.49 9.66 7.39
C PHE A 99 -15.04 9.95 7.75
N GLY A 100 -14.58 9.46 8.91
CA GLY A 100 -13.19 9.61 9.36
C GLY A 100 -12.19 8.95 8.41
N GLY A 101 -12.49 7.74 7.95
CA GLY A 101 -11.67 7.02 6.96
C GLY A 101 -11.55 7.76 5.63
N LYS A 102 -12.59 8.48 5.24
CA LYS A 102 -12.62 9.31 4.02
C LYS A 102 -12.13 10.75 4.25
N LYS A 103 -11.77 11.11 5.49
CA LYS A 103 -11.41 12.48 5.89
C LYS A 103 -12.47 13.51 5.50
N ILE A 104 -13.74 13.15 5.64
CA ILE A 104 -14.88 14.03 5.48
C ILE A 104 -15.16 14.65 6.85
N GLU A 105 -15.06 15.98 6.92
CA GLU A 105 -15.36 16.72 8.15
C GLU A 105 -16.86 16.82 8.35
N ILE A 106 -17.31 16.55 9.57
CA ILE A 106 -18.72 16.68 9.96
C ILE A 106 -18.83 17.46 11.26
N ASP A 107 -19.87 18.28 11.37
CA ASP A 107 -20.31 18.86 12.64
C ASP A 107 -21.21 17.84 13.35
N PHE A 108 -20.73 17.30 14.46
CA PHE A 108 -21.45 16.26 15.21
C PHE A 108 -22.77 16.75 15.81
N GLY A 109 -22.87 18.05 16.14
CA GLY A 109 -24.10 18.65 16.64
C GLY A 109 -25.17 18.70 15.57
N GLN A 110 -24.83 19.23 14.39
CA GLN A 110 -25.75 19.28 13.24
C GLN A 110 -26.08 17.88 12.72
N PHE A 111 -25.13 16.97 12.73
CA PHE A 111 -25.37 15.58 12.38
C PHE A 111 -26.40 14.92 13.30
N ALA A 112 -26.22 15.05 14.61
CA ALA A 112 -27.18 14.50 15.59
C ALA A 112 -28.57 15.13 15.47
N GLU A 113 -28.64 16.45 15.24
CA GLU A 113 -29.93 17.13 15.03
C GLU A 113 -30.63 16.69 13.73
N GLY A 114 -29.86 16.52 12.63
CA GLY A 114 -30.38 15.99 11.38
C GLY A 114 -30.96 14.58 11.54
N VAL A 115 -30.24 13.69 12.24
CA VAL A 115 -30.73 12.33 12.56
C VAL A 115 -32.00 12.39 13.37
N LYS A 116 -32.06 13.25 14.40
CA LYS A 116 -33.21 13.42 15.27
C LYS A 116 -34.40 14.01 14.53
N THR A 117 -34.20 15.01 13.69
CA THR A 117 -35.24 15.64 12.86
C THR A 117 -35.87 14.60 11.93
N ALA A 118 -35.09 13.85 11.20
CA ALA A 118 -35.54 12.81 10.30
C ALA A 118 -36.28 11.68 11.05
N TYR A 119 -35.74 11.21 12.19
CA TYR A 119 -36.33 10.14 12.99
C TYR A 119 -37.69 10.53 13.58
N LEU A 120 -37.85 11.79 14.00
CA LEU A 120 -39.07 12.29 14.62
C LEU A 120 -40.04 12.89 13.63
N SER A 121 -39.74 12.86 12.32
CA SER A 121 -40.58 13.47 11.25
C SER A 121 -40.89 14.92 11.53
N LYS A 122 -39.94 15.71 12.02
CA LYS A 122 -40.07 17.14 12.27
C LYS A 122 -39.83 17.94 10.99
N ASP A 123 -40.14 19.24 11.05
CA ASP A 123 -39.83 20.16 9.97
C ASP A 123 -38.32 20.20 9.70
N GLU A 124 -37.95 19.90 8.48
CA GLU A 124 -36.54 19.87 8.02
C GLU A 124 -36.04 21.32 7.87
N LEU A 125 -34.79 21.58 8.26
CA LEU A 125 -34.16 22.91 8.16
C LEU A 125 -33.70 23.24 6.74
N MET A 126 -33.73 22.26 5.83
CA MET A 126 -33.38 22.43 4.42
C MET A 126 -34.26 21.50 3.56
N THR A 127 -34.43 21.86 2.30
CA THR A 127 -35.18 21.02 1.36
C THR A 127 -34.39 19.76 0.97
N LYS A 128 -35.08 18.76 0.47
CA LYS A 128 -34.46 17.52 -0.03
C LYS A 128 -33.51 17.79 -1.19
N GLU A 129 -33.86 18.76 -2.04
CA GLU A 129 -33.06 19.20 -3.17
C GLU A 129 -31.76 19.84 -2.71
N GLU A 130 -31.78 20.73 -1.70
CA GLU A 130 -30.62 21.34 -1.09
C GLU A 130 -29.73 20.29 -0.41
N SER A 131 -30.32 19.41 0.39
CA SER A 131 -29.64 18.33 1.05
C SER A 131 -28.92 17.43 0.03
N LYS A 132 -29.63 17.02 -1.03
CA LYS A 132 -29.05 16.22 -2.10
C LYS A 132 -27.86 16.92 -2.77
N LYS A 133 -28.02 18.19 -3.13
CA LYS A 133 -26.97 18.98 -3.77
C LYS A 133 -25.71 19.04 -2.89
N ILE A 134 -25.86 19.34 -1.60
CA ILE A 134 -24.73 19.40 -0.65
C ILE A 134 -24.03 18.04 -0.58
N LEU A 135 -24.78 16.95 -0.48
CA LEU A 135 -24.22 15.59 -0.45
C LEU A 135 -23.48 15.27 -1.75
N ASP A 136 -24.09 15.55 -2.90
CA ASP A 136 -23.45 15.33 -4.21
C ASP A 136 -22.15 16.12 -4.36
N ASP A 137 -22.11 17.39 -3.93
CA ASP A 137 -20.93 18.25 -3.99
C ASP A 137 -19.81 17.68 -3.09
N VAL A 138 -20.10 17.29 -1.83
CA VAL A 138 -19.13 16.71 -0.91
C VAL A 138 -18.58 15.39 -1.45
N TRP A 139 -19.44 14.51 -1.98
CA TRP A 139 -18.99 13.24 -2.57
C TRP A 139 -18.16 13.44 -3.83
N LYS A 140 -18.50 14.41 -4.66
CA LYS A 140 -17.72 14.76 -5.84
C LYS A 140 -16.31 15.25 -5.46
N ASP A 141 -16.21 16.14 -4.46
CA ASP A 141 -14.94 16.63 -3.96
C ASP A 141 -14.08 15.50 -3.37
N TYR A 142 -14.70 14.58 -2.62
CA TYR A 142 -14.02 13.41 -2.12
C TYR A 142 -13.47 12.53 -3.27
N GLN A 143 -14.31 12.21 -4.25
CA GLN A 143 -13.91 11.41 -5.41
C GLN A 143 -12.76 12.07 -6.19
N GLN A 144 -12.82 13.39 -6.37
CA GLN A 144 -11.78 14.13 -7.08
C GLN A 144 -10.46 14.10 -6.32
N ARG A 145 -10.48 14.28 -5.01
CA ARG A 145 -9.28 14.15 -4.16
C ARG A 145 -8.67 12.75 -4.24
N GLU A 146 -9.48 11.71 -4.14
CA GLU A 146 -9.01 10.33 -4.25
C GLU A 146 -8.45 10.02 -5.63
N GLN A 147 -9.10 10.50 -6.69
CA GLN A 147 -8.61 10.33 -8.05
C GLN A 147 -7.25 11.03 -8.25
N THR A 148 -7.12 12.27 -7.79
CA THR A 148 -5.87 13.03 -7.88
C THR A 148 -4.74 12.31 -7.12
N LYS A 149 -5.03 11.79 -5.92
CA LYS A 149 -4.08 11.03 -5.12
C LYS A 149 -3.64 9.75 -5.85
N ARG A 150 -4.59 8.96 -6.36
CA ARG A 150 -4.29 7.73 -7.13
C ARG A 150 -3.47 8.02 -8.37
N THR A 151 -3.77 9.10 -9.09
CA THR A 151 -3.00 9.48 -10.30
C THR A 151 -1.58 9.86 -9.90
N ALA A 152 -1.39 10.66 -8.87
CA ALA A 152 -0.06 11.04 -8.38
C ALA A 152 0.76 9.82 -7.91
N GLU A 153 0.15 8.90 -7.17
CA GLU A 153 0.80 7.64 -6.74
C GLU A 153 1.16 6.76 -7.93
N ALA A 154 0.27 6.66 -8.94
CA ALA A 154 0.53 5.93 -10.17
C ALA A 154 1.68 6.53 -10.97
N ASP A 155 1.76 7.85 -11.07
CA ASP A 155 2.84 8.55 -11.78
C ASP A 155 4.19 8.35 -11.09
N ILE A 156 4.23 8.42 -9.76
CA ILE A 156 5.43 8.12 -8.96
C ILE A 156 5.88 6.69 -9.21
N THR A 157 4.96 5.72 -9.11
CA THR A 157 5.25 4.30 -9.31
C THR A 157 5.72 4.03 -10.74
N LYS A 158 5.07 4.66 -11.72
CA LYS A 158 5.45 4.55 -13.14
C LYS A 158 6.85 5.09 -13.39
N LYS A 159 7.15 6.27 -12.84
CA LYS A 159 8.50 6.87 -12.96
C LYS A 159 9.55 5.96 -12.32
N ALA A 160 9.33 5.48 -11.10
CA ALA A 160 10.24 4.58 -10.42
C ALA A 160 10.48 3.29 -11.23
N SER A 161 9.42 2.72 -11.84
CA SER A 161 9.52 1.54 -12.69
C SER A 161 10.35 1.81 -13.96
N ILE A 162 10.16 2.96 -14.61
CA ILE A 162 10.94 3.37 -15.80
C ILE A 162 12.42 3.53 -15.43
N ASP A 163 12.71 4.22 -14.32
CA ASP A 163 14.07 4.46 -13.87
C ASP A 163 14.76 3.12 -13.50
N TYR A 164 14.05 2.22 -12.80
CA TYR A 164 14.53 0.88 -12.49
C TYR A 164 14.86 0.07 -13.76
N LEU A 165 13.96 0.02 -14.75
CA LEU A 165 14.18 -0.69 -16.00
C LEU A 165 15.35 -0.09 -16.78
N ALA A 166 15.49 1.24 -16.80
CA ALA A 166 16.59 1.94 -17.43
C ALA A 166 17.95 1.63 -16.78
N ALA A 167 17.97 1.46 -15.46
CA ALA A 167 19.15 1.05 -14.73
C ALA A 167 19.44 -0.45 -14.92
N ASN A 168 18.41 -1.30 -14.81
CA ASN A 168 18.55 -2.75 -14.90
C ASN A 168 19.08 -3.22 -16.25
N ARG A 169 18.63 -2.59 -17.36
CA ARG A 169 19.12 -2.90 -18.72
C ARG A 169 20.64 -2.73 -18.89
N LYS A 170 21.28 -1.93 -18.03
CA LYS A 170 22.74 -1.67 -18.09
C LYS A 170 23.55 -2.70 -17.30
N LYS A 171 22.88 -3.56 -16.50
CA LYS A 171 23.56 -4.57 -15.69
C LYS A 171 24.17 -5.66 -16.58
N PRO A 172 25.35 -6.20 -16.23
CA PRO A 172 25.99 -7.28 -16.96
C PRO A 172 25.06 -8.50 -17.13
N GLY A 173 25.00 -9.03 -18.35
CA GLY A 173 24.24 -10.24 -18.68
C GLY A 173 22.73 -10.05 -18.82
N VAL A 174 22.20 -8.84 -18.62
CA VAL A 174 20.79 -8.53 -18.88
C VAL A 174 20.55 -8.45 -20.39
N LYS A 175 19.52 -9.15 -20.84
CA LYS A 175 19.01 -9.17 -22.20
C LYS A 175 17.59 -8.60 -22.21
N ILE A 176 17.18 -8.07 -23.37
CA ILE A 176 15.86 -7.47 -23.56
C ILE A 176 15.19 -8.12 -24.75
N THR A 177 13.95 -8.53 -24.60
CA THR A 177 13.13 -9.04 -25.70
C THR A 177 12.44 -7.90 -26.46
N PRO A 178 11.89 -8.15 -27.66
CA PRO A 178 11.10 -7.15 -28.38
C PRO A 178 9.88 -6.64 -27.62
N SER A 179 9.33 -7.42 -26.68
CA SER A 179 8.22 -7.01 -25.80
C SER A 179 8.65 -6.06 -24.69
N GLY A 180 9.96 -5.91 -24.45
CA GLY A 180 10.52 -5.11 -23.37
C GLY A 180 10.84 -5.90 -22.11
N LEU A 181 10.56 -7.21 -22.06
CA LEU A 181 10.94 -8.06 -20.94
C LEU A 181 12.47 -8.07 -20.79
N GLN A 182 12.94 -7.72 -19.60
CA GLN A 182 14.36 -7.80 -19.27
C GLN A 182 14.63 -9.10 -18.52
N TYR A 183 15.64 -9.83 -18.91
CA TYR A 183 16.00 -11.08 -18.25
C TYR A 183 17.50 -11.30 -18.19
N ARG A 184 17.92 -12.05 -17.19
CA ARG A 184 19.31 -12.51 -17.04
C ARG A 184 19.31 -14.00 -16.77
N VAL A 185 20.08 -14.74 -17.55
CA VAL A 185 20.26 -16.19 -17.36
C VAL A 185 21.30 -16.41 -16.28
N ILE A 186 20.88 -16.91 -15.11
CA ILE A 186 21.78 -17.28 -14.00
C ILE A 186 22.29 -18.70 -14.21
N LYS A 187 21.41 -19.61 -14.63
CA LYS A 187 21.74 -21.00 -14.97
C LYS A 187 21.00 -21.39 -16.24
N ALA A 188 21.70 -21.88 -17.24
CA ALA A 188 21.07 -22.46 -18.42
C ALA A 188 20.48 -23.82 -18.08
N GLY A 189 19.25 -24.08 -18.51
CA GLY A 189 18.61 -25.39 -18.44
C GLY A 189 19.03 -26.29 -19.59
N LYS A 190 18.52 -27.52 -19.60
CA LYS A 190 18.72 -28.53 -20.66
C LYS A 190 17.37 -29.02 -21.16
N GLY A 191 17.33 -29.53 -22.39
CA GLY A 191 16.10 -30.05 -23.01
C GLY A 191 15.32 -29.00 -23.77
N SER A 192 14.04 -29.30 -24.04
CA SER A 192 13.12 -28.42 -24.79
C SER A 192 12.41 -27.46 -23.86
N SER A 193 12.24 -26.22 -24.31
CA SER A 193 11.41 -25.24 -23.59
C SER A 193 9.93 -25.63 -23.66
N PRO A 194 9.12 -25.33 -22.65
CA PRO A 194 7.70 -25.61 -22.67
C PRO A 194 6.98 -24.76 -23.73
N THR A 195 5.93 -25.32 -24.29
CA THR A 195 5.01 -24.61 -25.19
C THR A 195 3.94 -23.86 -24.40
N LYS A 196 3.16 -23.02 -25.04
CA LYS A 196 2.04 -22.30 -24.42
C LYS A 196 0.94 -23.21 -23.84
N SER A 197 0.82 -24.43 -24.33
CA SER A 197 -0.17 -25.42 -23.86
C SER A 197 0.30 -26.26 -22.67
N ASP A 198 1.59 -26.20 -22.36
CA ASP A 198 2.19 -26.99 -21.31
C ASP A 198 2.00 -26.40 -19.91
N LYS A 199 2.36 -27.19 -18.92
CA LYS A 199 2.50 -26.75 -17.53
C LYS A 199 3.99 -26.68 -17.17
N ALA A 200 4.36 -25.71 -16.37
CA ALA A 200 5.69 -25.58 -15.81
C ALA A 200 5.63 -25.67 -14.28
N GLU A 201 6.46 -26.53 -13.74
CA GLU A 201 6.71 -26.61 -12.30
C GLU A 201 7.94 -25.78 -11.97
N VAL A 202 7.78 -24.83 -11.07
CA VAL A 202 8.79 -23.80 -10.79
C VAL A 202 8.94 -23.51 -9.30
N HIS A 203 10.17 -23.21 -8.89
CA HIS A 203 10.42 -22.39 -7.72
C HIS A 203 10.61 -20.93 -8.13
N TYR A 204 10.05 -20.00 -7.35
CA TYR A 204 10.17 -18.57 -7.64
C TYR A 204 10.21 -17.73 -6.39
N ARG A 205 10.69 -16.51 -6.55
CA ARG A 205 10.54 -15.40 -5.61
C ARG A 205 10.18 -14.14 -6.37
N GLY A 206 9.22 -13.39 -5.86
CA GLY A 206 8.81 -12.12 -6.41
C GLY A 206 9.13 -10.97 -5.46
N TRP A 207 9.79 -9.93 -5.97
CA TRP A 207 10.06 -8.71 -5.22
C TRP A 207 9.51 -7.50 -5.98
N THR A 208 9.10 -6.51 -5.23
CA THR A 208 8.88 -5.17 -5.76
C THR A 208 10.22 -4.45 -5.98
N ILE A 209 10.21 -3.34 -6.69
CA ILE A 209 11.45 -2.60 -7.01
C ILE A 209 12.14 -2.00 -5.78
N ASP A 210 11.42 -1.82 -4.69
CA ASP A 210 11.90 -1.39 -3.36
C ASP A 210 12.43 -2.55 -2.50
N GLY A 211 12.46 -3.77 -3.05
CA GLY A 211 13.07 -4.94 -2.42
C GLY A 211 12.16 -5.73 -1.49
N ASN A 212 10.89 -5.40 -1.39
CA ASN A 212 9.95 -6.17 -0.59
C ASN A 212 9.54 -7.45 -1.31
N GLU A 213 9.72 -8.60 -0.68
CA GLU A 213 9.25 -9.89 -1.18
C GLU A 213 7.73 -9.97 -0.99
N PHE A 214 6.98 -10.15 -2.08
CA PHE A 214 5.52 -10.23 -2.03
C PHE A 214 5.01 -11.66 -2.23
N ASP A 215 5.80 -12.54 -2.85
CA ASP A 215 5.46 -13.95 -2.99
C ASP A 215 6.72 -14.81 -3.22
N SER A 216 6.70 -16.03 -2.64
CA SER A 216 7.81 -16.97 -2.72
C SER A 216 7.32 -18.40 -2.55
N SER A 217 7.67 -19.27 -3.49
CA SER A 217 7.48 -20.72 -3.35
C SER A 217 8.47 -21.33 -2.37
N HIS A 218 9.63 -20.68 -2.18
CA HIS A 218 10.63 -21.14 -1.22
C HIS A 218 10.15 -20.97 0.23
N SER A 219 9.39 -19.92 0.53
CA SER A 219 8.84 -19.71 1.87
C SER A 219 7.82 -20.80 2.26
N ARG A 220 7.18 -21.40 1.27
CA ARG A 220 6.24 -22.53 1.44
C ARG A 220 6.93 -23.89 1.38
N ASN A 221 8.23 -23.91 1.03
CA ASN A 221 9.02 -25.13 0.80
C ASN A 221 8.40 -26.10 -0.23
N GLU A 222 7.65 -25.56 -1.19
CA GLU A 222 6.93 -26.30 -2.21
C GLU A 222 7.13 -25.65 -3.58
N THR A 223 7.21 -26.46 -4.64
CA THR A 223 7.13 -25.98 -6.03
C THR A 223 5.70 -25.54 -6.34
N SER A 224 5.57 -24.70 -7.35
CA SER A 224 4.26 -24.30 -7.88
C SER A 224 4.15 -24.70 -9.34
N THR A 225 3.04 -25.36 -9.70
CA THR A 225 2.76 -25.78 -11.06
C THR A 225 1.77 -24.82 -11.72
N PHE A 226 2.17 -24.18 -12.80
CA PHE A 226 1.34 -23.25 -13.56
C PHE A 226 1.18 -23.70 -15.02
N GLY A 227 0.00 -23.50 -15.59
CA GLY A 227 -0.14 -23.48 -17.05
C GLY A 227 0.63 -22.29 -17.61
N VAL A 228 1.43 -22.49 -18.65
CA VAL A 228 2.32 -21.45 -19.22
C VAL A 228 1.57 -20.18 -19.61
N THR A 229 0.31 -20.29 -20.03
CA THR A 229 -0.55 -19.13 -20.35
C THR A 229 -1.44 -18.67 -19.20
N ARG A 230 -1.33 -19.27 -18.03
CA ARG A 230 -2.14 -18.93 -16.84
C ARG A 230 -1.41 -18.00 -15.88
N VAL A 231 -0.33 -17.39 -16.32
CA VAL A 231 0.51 -16.46 -15.56
C VAL A 231 0.58 -15.12 -16.28
N ILE A 232 1.19 -14.12 -15.64
CA ILE A 232 1.35 -12.78 -16.26
C ILE A 232 2.17 -12.87 -17.56
N PRO A 233 1.96 -11.95 -18.52
CA PRO A 233 2.57 -12.02 -19.85
C PRO A 233 4.09 -12.22 -19.85
N GLY A 234 4.82 -11.49 -19.00
CA GLY A 234 6.27 -11.63 -18.88
C GLY A 234 6.71 -13.03 -18.43
N TRP A 235 5.93 -13.70 -17.58
CA TRP A 235 6.19 -15.08 -17.19
C TRP A 235 5.93 -16.05 -18.35
N THR A 236 4.82 -15.88 -19.04
CA THR A 236 4.51 -16.68 -20.22
C THR A 236 5.65 -16.60 -21.23
N GLU A 237 6.15 -15.41 -21.51
CA GLU A 237 7.26 -15.21 -22.43
C GLU A 237 8.56 -15.84 -21.89
N ALA A 238 8.92 -15.59 -20.64
CA ALA A 238 10.11 -16.17 -20.04
C ALA A 238 10.07 -17.70 -20.03
N LEU A 239 8.96 -18.30 -19.59
CA LEU A 239 8.82 -19.77 -19.52
C LEU A 239 8.97 -20.44 -20.88
N THR A 240 8.43 -19.84 -21.94
CA THR A 240 8.58 -20.39 -23.31
C THR A 240 10.01 -20.29 -23.85
N MET A 241 10.86 -19.46 -23.26
CA MET A 241 12.28 -19.35 -23.59
C MET A 241 13.17 -20.19 -22.67
N MET A 242 12.71 -20.46 -21.45
CA MET A 242 13.49 -21.20 -20.46
C MET A 242 13.49 -22.70 -20.76
N LYS A 243 14.60 -23.35 -20.43
CA LYS A 243 14.71 -24.80 -20.47
C LYS A 243 14.60 -25.38 -19.05
N PRO A 244 14.12 -26.63 -18.90
CA PRO A 244 14.07 -27.30 -17.60
C PRO A 244 15.39 -27.24 -16.84
N GLY A 245 15.34 -26.99 -15.53
CA GLY A 245 16.51 -26.79 -14.67
C GLY A 245 17.23 -25.45 -14.86
N GLY A 246 16.69 -24.57 -15.69
CA GLY A 246 17.16 -23.20 -15.85
C GLY A 246 16.80 -22.32 -14.65
N LYS A 247 17.62 -21.28 -14.40
CA LYS A 247 17.37 -20.25 -13.40
C LYS A 247 17.55 -18.88 -14.03
N TRP A 248 16.52 -18.10 -14.08
CA TRP A 248 16.51 -16.77 -14.67
C TRP A 248 16.04 -15.72 -13.67
N GLU A 249 16.54 -14.54 -13.84
CA GLU A 249 16.03 -13.32 -13.25
C GLU A 249 15.27 -12.57 -14.35
N ILE A 250 14.02 -12.19 -14.08
CA ILE A 250 13.17 -11.48 -15.03
C ILE A 250 12.58 -10.23 -14.42
N VAL A 251 12.48 -9.18 -15.23
CA VAL A 251 11.95 -7.86 -14.82
C VAL A 251 11.00 -7.35 -15.88
#